data_b19ffb34527d33c847a010dc4051b1b4
#
_entry.id   b19ffb34527d33c847a010dc4051b1b4
#
_cell.length_a   1.000
_cell.length_b   1.000
_cell.length_c   1.000
_cell.angle_alpha   90.00
_cell.angle_beta   90.00
_cell.angle_gamma   90.00
#
_symmetry.space_group_name_H-M   'P 1'
#
loop_
_entity.id
_entity.type
_entity.pdbx_description
1 polymer ?
#
loop_
_entity_poly.entity_id
_entity_poly.type
_entity_poly.pdbx_seq_one_letter_code
_entity_poly.pdbx_strand_id
1 'polypeptide(L)'
;VGSEMCIRDRYVTSSEKVSDEALLKACDIISLMLSKRPDVKAHMVKKGCHVMVIGKDEETCDLPEFAHICNSPDSIAYWNWRARGFGGAPEDEFSASCGEENLLALPQDKYTGENILIHEFAHLIHMVGIAGVEPDFNDRLEVLWKSAGEKGLWAGTYALSNKEEYFAECVQSFFNCNRYADPANGIHNSMNRRVKLKAYDPEMYKLLKEYFYEIEIPINNE
;
A
#
# COMPACT_ATOMS: atom_id res chain seq x y z
N VAL A 1 -18.91 16.83 6.03
CA VAL A 1 -19.30 15.46 6.41
C VAL A 1 -19.00 14.60 5.19
N GLY A 2 -17.90 13.86 5.21
CA GLY A 2 -17.49 13.02 4.11
C GLY A 2 -18.41 11.80 3.94
N SER A 3 -18.39 11.20 2.75
CA SER A 3 -19.10 9.97 2.45
C SER A 3 -18.36 8.80 3.10
N GLU A 4 -19.01 8.06 3.98
CA GLU A 4 -18.49 6.83 4.60
C GLU A 4 -19.08 5.63 3.85
N MET A 5 -18.26 4.87 3.13
CA MET A 5 -18.69 3.67 2.43
C MET A 5 -17.81 2.47 2.80
N CYS A 6 -18.41 1.60 3.49
CA CYS A 6 -18.29 0.14 3.70
C CYS A 6 -19.16 -0.22 4.89
N ILE A 7 -20.32 -0.76 4.62
CA ILE A 7 -21.52 -0.77 5.50
C ILE A 7 -21.38 -1.57 6.83
N ARG A 8 -20.28 -2.26 7.09
CA ARG A 8 -20.07 -3.01 8.36
C ARG A 8 -18.75 -2.77 9.08
N ASP A 9 -17.74 -2.28 8.39
CA ASP A 9 -16.44 -2.01 8.98
C ASP A 9 -15.92 -0.71 8.33
N ARG A 10 -15.88 0.40 9.03
CA ARG A 10 -15.59 1.77 8.55
C ARG A 10 -14.14 1.95 8.08
N TYR A 11 -13.73 1.31 6.97
CA TYR A 11 -12.33 1.31 6.56
C TYR A 11 -11.95 2.34 5.49
N VAL A 12 -12.94 2.87 4.75
CA VAL A 12 -12.66 3.82 3.67
C VAL A 12 -13.39 5.12 3.94
N THR A 13 -12.66 6.22 3.94
CA THR A 13 -13.17 7.58 4.11
C THR A 13 -12.72 8.47 2.95
N SER A 14 -13.48 9.52 2.66
CA SER A 14 -13.15 10.51 1.63
C SER A 14 -13.94 11.79 1.83
N SER A 15 -13.61 12.82 1.05
CA SER A 15 -14.48 13.97 0.83
C SER A 15 -15.66 13.60 -0.07
N GLU A 16 -16.64 14.52 -0.19
CA GLU A 16 -17.78 14.38 -1.11
C GLU A 16 -17.37 14.48 -2.60
N LYS A 17 -16.13 14.85 -2.91
CA LYS A 17 -15.61 15.00 -4.28
C LYS A 17 -15.16 13.70 -4.90
N VAL A 18 -14.91 12.66 -4.09
CA VAL A 18 -14.47 11.35 -4.55
C VAL A 18 -15.67 10.57 -5.11
N SER A 19 -15.49 9.90 -6.24
CA SER A 19 -16.54 9.11 -6.86
C SER A 19 -16.86 7.83 -6.07
N ASP A 20 -18.11 7.40 -6.12
CA ASP A 20 -18.53 6.11 -5.55
C ASP A 20 -17.76 4.93 -6.14
N GLU A 21 -17.39 5.00 -7.42
CA GLU A 21 -16.61 3.98 -8.11
C GLU A 21 -15.23 3.78 -7.47
N ALA A 22 -14.51 4.88 -7.14
CA ALA A 22 -13.22 4.82 -6.47
C ALA A 22 -13.35 4.22 -5.06
N LEU A 23 -14.38 4.61 -4.31
CA LEU A 23 -14.64 4.09 -2.96
C LEU A 23 -14.95 2.58 -2.98
N LEU A 24 -15.82 2.14 -3.89
CA LEU A 24 -16.14 0.72 -4.06
C LEU A 24 -14.89 -0.08 -4.40
N LYS A 25 -14.06 0.43 -5.33
CA LYS A 25 -12.82 -0.23 -5.71
C LYS A 25 -11.82 -0.33 -4.57
N ALA A 26 -11.67 0.73 -3.78
CA ALA A 26 -10.85 0.69 -2.57
C ALA A 26 -11.35 -0.36 -1.57
N CYS A 27 -12.67 -0.42 -1.33
CA CYS A 27 -13.29 -1.41 -0.46
C CYS A 27 -13.03 -2.85 -0.94
N ASP A 28 -13.14 -3.11 -2.24
CA ASP A 28 -12.89 -4.42 -2.84
C ASP A 28 -11.43 -4.84 -2.66
N ILE A 29 -10.48 -3.95 -2.94
CA ILE A 29 -9.04 -4.19 -2.75
C ILE A 29 -8.74 -4.58 -1.29
N ILE A 30 -9.18 -3.76 -0.33
CA ILE A 30 -8.97 -3.98 1.10
C ILE A 30 -9.57 -5.33 1.54
N SER A 31 -10.80 -5.62 1.08
CA SER A 31 -11.50 -6.87 1.42
C SER A 31 -10.76 -8.09 0.88
N LEU A 32 -10.24 -8.01 -0.34
CA LEU A 32 -9.45 -9.08 -0.97
C LEU A 32 -8.11 -9.28 -0.24
N MET A 33 -7.39 -8.22 0.09
CA MET A 33 -6.13 -8.30 0.81
C MET A 33 -6.27 -8.92 2.21
N LEU A 34 -7.36 -8.63 2.91
CA LEU A 34 -7.62 -9.16 4.26
C LEU A 34 -8.38 -10.50 4.29
N SER A 35 -8.75 -11.05 3.13
CA SER A 35 -9.66 -12.21 3.05
C SER A 35 -9.10 -13.50 3.66
N LYS A 36 -7.78 -13.66 3.68
CA LYS A 36 -7.10 -14.86 4.19
C LYS A 36 -6.89 -14.86 5.71
N ARG A 37 -6.78 -13.69 6.33
CA ARG A 37 -6.41 -13.53 7.75
C ARG A 37 -7.49 -12.74 8.50
N PRO A 38 -8.58 -13.39 8.88
CA PRO A 38 -9.67 -12.74 9.61
C PRO A 38 -9.24 -12.25 11.01
N ASP A 39 -8.22 -12.84 11.60
CA ASP A 39 -7.61 -12.42 12.86
C ASP A 39 -6.85 -11.09 12.70
N VAL A 40 -6.04 -10.95 11.65
CA VAL A 40 -5.37 -9.69 11.28
C VAL A 40 -6.42 -8.61 11.01
N LYS A 41 -7.45 -8.93 10.21
CA LYS A 41 -8.58 -8.02 9.94
C LYS A 41 -9.21 -7.54 11.24
N ALA A 42 -9.59 -8.45 12.14
CA ALA A 42 -10.23 -8.12 13.40
C ALA A 42 -9.34 -7.25 14.31
N HIS A 43 -8.02 -7.47 14.29
CA HIS A 43 -7.07 -6.65 15.03
C HIS A 43 -7.02 -5.22 14.47
N MET A 44 -6.89 -5.07 13.14
CA MET A 44 -6.87 -3.76 12.48
C MET A 44 -8.15 -2.96 12.72
N VAL A 45 -9.33 -3.62 12.65
CA VAL A 45 -10.63 -3.01 13.05
C VAL A 45 -10.59 -2.47 14.46
N LYS A 46 -10.15 -3.30 15.39
CA LYS A 46 -10.06 -2.93 16.82
C LYS A 46 -9.14 -1.73 17.04
N LYS A 47 -8.10 -1.58 16.21
CA LYS A 47 -7.17 -0.46 16.25
C LYS A 47 -7.70 0.81 15.58
N GLY A 48 -8.81 0.72 14.85
CA GLY A 48 -9.37 1.86 14.10
C GLY A 48 -8.65 2.15 12.79
N CYS A 49 -7.95 1.15 12.21
CA CYS A 49 -7.29 1.32 10.93
C CYS A 49 -8.28 1.72 9.83
N HIS A 50 -7.91 2.67 8.99
CA HIS A 50 -8.74 3.15 7.89
C HIS A 50 -7.91 3.59 6.68
N VAL A 51 -8.58 3.71 5.54
CA VAL A 51 -8.00 4.18 4.28
C VAL A 51 -8.71 5.44 3.86
N MET A 52 -7.94 6.44 3.44
CA MET A 52 -8.43 7.69 2.91
C MET A 52 -8.23 7.73 1.39
N VAL A 53 -9.27 8.09 0.65
CA VAL A 53 -9.16 8.34 -0.80
C VAL A 53 -9.12 9.82 -1.04
N ILE A 54 -8.03 10.29 -1.66
CA ILE A 54 -7.84 11.69 -2.07
C ILE A 54 -8.50 11.88 -3.42
N GLY A 55 -9.44 12.81 -3.55
CA GLY A 55 -10.11 13.09 -4.82
C GLY A 55 -9.13 13.53 -5.91
N LYS A 56 -9.45 13.23 -7.15
CA LYS A 56 -8.60 13.57 -8.31
C LYS A 56 -8.34 15.09 -8.48
N ASP A 57 -9.22 15.91 -7.93
CA ASP A 57 -9.13 17.37 -7.91
C ASP A 57 -8.78 17.93 -6.52
N GLU A 58 -8.29 17.08 -5.62
CA GLU A 58 -7.83 17.42 -4.28
C GLU A 58 -6.33 17.18 -4.14
N GLU A 59 -5.73 17.89 -3.22
CA GLU A 59 -4.33 17.69 -2.84
C GLU A 59 -4.23 16.89 -1.53
N THR A 60 -3.07 16.34 -1.24
CA THR A 60 -2.83 15.56 -0.02
C THR A 60 -3.16 16.36 1.24
N CYS A 61 -2.78 17.63 1.27
CA CYS A 61 -3.01 18.50 2.42
C CYS A 61 -4.46 19.02 2.54
N ASP A 62 -5.36 18.66 1.63
CA ASP A 62 -6.79 18.93 1.78
C ASP A 62 -7.46 17.94 2.74
N LEU A 63 -6.82 16.81 3.02
CA LEU A 63 -7.31 15.85 4.01
C LEU A 63 -7.05 16.35 5.43
N PRO A 64 -8.10 16.43 6.28
CA PRO A 64 -7.96 16.92 7.66
C PRO A 64 -7.02 16.06 8.52
N GLU A 65 -6.87 14.78 8.20
CA GLU A 65 -5.97 13.84 8.85
C GLU A 65 -4.50 14.25 8.72
N PHE A 66 -4.14 14.93 7.61
CA PHE A 66 -2.77 15.42 7.38
C PHE A 66 -2.51 16.86 7.86
N ALA A 67 -3.46 17.47 8.55
CA ALA A 67 -3.29 18.84 9.06
C ALA A 67 -2.05 19.00 9.97
N HIS A 68 -1.65 17.94 10.66
CA HIS A 68 -0.48 17.95 11.56
C HIS A 68 0.86 18.06 10.81
N ILE A 69 0.96 17.53 9.58
CA ILE A 69 2.15 17.65 8.71
C ILE A 69 2.03 18.84 7.73
N CYS A 70 0.82 19.23 7.39
CA CYS A 70 0.50 20.32 6.46
C CYS A 70 0.26 21.65 7.22
N ASN A 71 1.19 22.07 8.05
CA ASN A 71 1.05 23.16 9.02
C ASN A 71 1.74 24.46 8.63
N SER A 72 2.35 24.55 7.45
CA SER A 72 3.00 25.74 6.90
C SER A 72 2.93 25.75 5.37
N PRO A 73 3.07 26.91 4.70
CA PRO A 73 3.08 26.96 3.23
C PRO A 73 4.14 26.05 2.60
N ASP A 74 5.32 25.95 3.20
CA ASP A 74 6.42 25.11 2.69
C ASP A 74 6.10 23.63 2.87
N SER A 75 5.56 23.21 4.01
CA SER A 75 5.15 21.81 4.24
C SER A 75 3.98 21.42 3.35
N ILE A 76 2.99 22.31 3.13
CA ILE A 76 1.88 22.08 2.21
C ILE A 76 2.41 21.85 0.80
N ALA A 77 3.27 22.74 0.29
CA ALA A 77 3.86 22.61 -1.04
C ALA A 77 4.67 21.32 -1.19
N TYR A 78 5.45 20.97 -0.16
CA TYR A 78 6.25 19.75 -0.14
C TYR A 78 5.39 18.50 -0.20
N TRP A 79 4.38 18.36 0.68
CA TRP A 79 3.58 17.13 0.77
C TRP A 79 2.65 16.95 -0.43
N ASN A 80 2.05 18.02 -0.96
CA ASN A 80 1.25 17.96 -2.16
C ASN A 80 2.06 17.56 -3.40
N TRP A 81 3.34 17.95 -3.44
CA TRP A 81 4.26 17.51 -4.50
C TRP A 81 4.76 16.07 -4.27
N ARG A 82 5.12 15.73 -3.01
CA ARG A 82 5.88 14.52 -2.66
C ARG A 82 5.10 13.25 -2.91
N ALA A 83 3.86 13.17 -2.51
CA ALA A 83 3.10 11.91 -2.57
C ALA A 83 1.59 12.12 -2.55
N ARG A 84 0.88 11.15 -3.14
CA ARG A 84 -0.58 10.99 -3.09
C ARG A 84 -0.98 9.69 -2.37
N GLY A 85 -0.02 9.01 -1.77
CA GLY A 85 -0.19 7.83 -0.96
C GLY A 85 0.72 7.85 0.25
N PHE A 86 0.20 7.39 1.38
CA PHE A 86 0.90 7.19 2.65
C PHE A 86 0.33 5.97 3.34
N GLY A 87 1.16 5.22 4.07
CA GLY A 87 0.70 4.07 4.85
C GLY A 87 1.54 3.85 6.08
N GLY A 88 0.89 3.76 7.26
CA GLY A 88 1.54 3.44 8.51
C GLY A 88 2.66 4.40 8.91
N ALA A 89 2.52 5.70 8.57
CA ALA A 89 3.51 6.71 8.94
C ALA A 89 3.58 6.88 10.47
N PRO A 90 4.74 7.22 11.05
CA PRO A 90 4.88 7.37 12.50
C PRO A 90 3.90 8.37 13.12
N GLU A 91 3.47 9.37 12.35
CA GLU A 91 2.53 10.40 12.77
C GLU A 91 1.06 9.94 12.70
N ASP A 92 0.76 8.97 11.85
CA ASP A 92 -0.56 8.34 11.70
C ASP A 92 -0.41 6.85 11.33
N GLU A 93 -0.04 6.05 12.33
CA GLU A 93 0.24 4.62 12.16
C GLU A 93 -1.00 3.78 11.79
N PHE A 94 -2.22 4.34 11.95
CA PHE A 94 -3.48 3.61 11.75
C PHE A 94 -4.16 3.94 10.42
N SER A 95 -3.57 4.80 9.59
CA SER A 95 -4.16 5.15 8.31
C SER A 95 -3.28 4.82 7.11
N ALA A 96 -3.93 4.66 5.96
CA ALA A 96 -3.31 4.66 4.65
C ALA A 96 -4.10 5.56 3.71
N SER A 97 -3.46 6.10 2.68
CA SER A 97 -4.15 6.91 1.67
C SER A 97 -3.73 6.53 0.25
N CYS A 98 -4.57 6.88 -0.71
CA CYS A 98 -4.26 6.80 -2.14
C CYS A 98 -5.06 7.84 -2.92
N GLY A 99 -4.58 8.21 -4.11
CA GLY A 99 -5.33 9.08 -5.01
C GLY A 99 -6.41 8.31 -5.79
N GLU A 100 -7.57 8.94 -5.98
CA GLU A 100 -8.66 8.44 -6.82
C GLU A 100 -8.17 8.15 -8.25
N GLU A 101 -7.26 8.99 -8.77
CA GLU A 101 -6.70 8.83 -10.10
C GLU A 101 -5.92 7.52 -10.29
N ASN A 102 -5.25 7.02 -9.25
CA ASN A 102 -4.57 5.73 -9.31
C ASN A 102 -5.55 4.56 -9.22
N LEU A 103 -6.56 4.66 -8.36
CA LEU A 103 -7.61 3.64 -8.25
C LEU A 103 -8.36 3.44 -9.58
N LEU A 104 -8.65 4.54 -10.28
CA LEU A 104 -9.45 4.53 -11.52
C LEU A 104 -8.60 4.61 -12.79
N ALA A 105 -7.27 4.62 -12.66
CA ALA A 105 -6.34 4.77 -13.79
C ALA A 105 -6.61 5.99 -14.67
N LEU A 106 -6.84 7.13 -14.05
CA LEU A 106 -7.09 8.36 -14.77
C LEU A 106 -5.81 8.93 -15.42
N PRO A 107 -5.92 9.73 -16.50
CA PRO A 107 -4.75 10.20 -17.23
C PRO A 107 -3.73 11.00 -16.41
N GLN A 108 -4.15 11.64 -15.30
CA GLN A 108 -3.28 12.41 -14.42
C GLN A 108 -2.55 11.57 -13.37
N ASP A 109 -2.72 10.24 -13.36
CA ASP A 109 -2.07 9.35 -12.42
C ASP A 109 -0.54 9.41 -12.54
N LYS A 110 0.13 9.79 -11.44
CA LYS A 110 1.61 9.83 -11.35
C LYS A 110 2.20 8.43 -11.19
N TYR A 111 1.40 7.47 -10.75
CA TYR A 111 1.80 6.10 -10.44
C TYR A 111 1.31 5.09 -11.48
N THR A 112 1.20 5.52 -12.73
CA THR A 112 0.76 4.66 -13.84
C THR A 112 1.54 3.34 -13.88
N GLY A 113 0.81 2.22 -13.94
CA GLY A 113 1.41 0.87 -14.01
C GLY A 113 1.63 0.21 -12.65
N GLU A 114 1.21 0.86 -11.56
CA GLU A 114 1.21 0.28 -10.21
C GLU A 114 -0.06 0.66 -9.44
N ASN A 115 -0.37 -0.07 -8.36
CA ASN A 115 -1.48 0.25 -7.48
C ASN A 115 -0.95 0.71 -6.12
N ILE A 116 -1.07 2.01 -5.86
CA ILE A 116 -0.55 2.65 -4.65
C ILE A 116 -1.36 2.24 -3.42
N LEU A 117 -2.67 2.03 -3.52
CA LEU A 117 -3.44 1.56 -2.38
C LEU A 117 -2.91 0.22 -1.86
N ILE A 118 -2.53 -0.71 -2.76
CA ILE A 118 -1.98 -2.01 -2.35
C ILE A 118 -0.65 -1.83 -1.61
N HIS A 119 0.19 -0.91 -2.05
CA HIS A 119 1.46 -0.58 -1.40
C HIS A 119 1.24 -0.02 0.01
N GLU A 120 0.49 1.07 0.11
CA GLU A 120 0.28 1.78 1.37
C GLU A 120 -0.54 0.93 2.38
N PHE A 121 -1.52 0.19 1.89
CA PHE A 121 -2.28 -0.71 2.75
C PHE A 121 -1.46 -1.93 3.18
N ALA A 122 -0.45 -2.35 2.40
CA ALA A 122 0.49 -3.38 2.83
C ALA A 122 1.33 -2.93 4.02
N HIS A 123 1.76 -1.66 4.09
CA HIS A 123 2.40 -1.11 5.29
C HIS A 123 1.48 -1.23 6.51
N LEU A 124 0.22 -0.85 6.37
CA LEU A 124 -0.75 -0.91 7.46
C LEU A 124 -1.03 -2.36 7.90
N ILE A 125 -1.17 -3.29 6.94
CA ILE A 125 -1.29 -4.74 7.23
C ILE A 125 -0.06 -5.24 7.98
N HIS A 126 1.15 -4.88 7.55
CA HIS A 126 2.40 -5.29 8.17
C HIS A 126 2.51 -4.74 9.59
N MET A 127 2.53 -3.40 9.70
CA MET A 127 2.95 -2.70 10.94
C MET A 127 1.91 -2.79 12.05
N VAL A 128 0.63 -2.74 11.70
CA VAL A 128 -0.47 -2.81 12.68
C VAL A 128 -1.12 -4.18 12.69
N GLY A 129 -1.44 -4.71 11.53
CA GLY A 129 -2.19 -5.95 11.40
C GLY A 129 -1.41 -7.17 11.86
N ILE A 130 -0.38 -7.55 11.09
CA ILE A 130 0.38 -8.80 11.33
C ILE A 130 1.24 -8.67 12.59
N ALA A 131 2.03 -7.61 12.71
CA ALA A 131 2.88 -7.39 13.87
C ALA A 131 2.09 -7.29 15.19
N GLY A 132 0.83 -6.89 15.13
CA GLY A 132 -0.07 -6.85 16.27
C GLY A 132 -0.61 -8.21 16.74
N VAL A 133 -0.61 -9.22 15.86
CA VAL A 133 -1.07 -10.59 16.17
C VAL A 133 0.06 -11.61 16.20
N GLU A 134 1.18 -11.34 15.53
CA GLU A 134 2.38 -12.18 15.48
C GLU A 134 3.62 -11.37 15.90
N PRO A 135 4.01 -11.40 17.18
CA PRO A 135 5.11 -10.59 17.72
C PRO A 135 6.48 -10.83 17.07
N ASP A 136 6.70 -12.02 16.51
CA ASP A 136 7.95 -12.42 15.82
C ASP A 136 8.00 -12.07 14.33
N PHE A 137 6.91 -11.52 13.78
CA PHE A 137 6.82 -11.22 12.34
C PHE A 137 7.90 -10.26 11.87
N ASN A 138 8.14 -9.20 12.62
CA ASN A 138 9.16 -8.20 12.29
C ASN A 138 10.57 -8.78 12.22
N ASP A 139 10.90 -9.70 13.13
CA ASP A 139 12.20 -10.37 13.14
C ASP A 139 12.34 -11.31 11.93
N ARG A 140 11.28 -12.06 11.61
CA ARG A 140 11.24 -12.91 10.39
C ARG A 140 11.42 -12.10 9.12
N LEU A 141 10.72 -10.98 8.99
CA LEU A 141 10.79 -10.11 7.83
C LEU A 141 12.18 -9.47 7.69
N GLU A 142 12.76 -9.02 8.80
CA GLU A 142 14.11 -8.44 8.81
C GLU A 142 15.18 -9.44 8.37
N VAL A 143 15.08 -10.70 8.79
CA VAL A 143 15.98 -11.77 8.33
C VAL A 143 15.87 -11.97 6.83
N LEU A 144 14.65 -11.99 6.27
CA LEU A 144 14.45 -12.14 4.82
C LEU A 144 14.98 -10.95 4.05
N TRP A 145 14.71 -9.73 4.49
CA TRP A 145 15.21 -8.50 3.86
C TRP A 145 16.74 -8.45 3.81
N LYS A 146 17.43 -8.74 4.93
CA LYS A 146 18.88 -8.80 5.00
C LYS A 146 19.44 -9.89 4.07
N SER A 147 18.86 -11.08 4.12
CA SER A 147 19.25 -12.21 3.24
C SER A 147 19.07 -11.87 1.76
N ALA A 148 17.97 -11.20 1.39
CA ALA A 148 17.77 -10.74 0.02
C ALA A 148 18.85 -9.76 -0.43
N GLY A 149 19.21 -8.77 0.41
CA GLY A 149 20.28 -7.83 0.14
C GLY A 149 21.67 -8.50 0.01
N GLU A 150 21.99 -9.44 0.90
CA GLU A 150 23.25 -10.24 0.83
C GLU A 150 23.36 -11.08 -0.44
N LYS A 151 22.24 -11.58 -0.95
CA LYS A 151 22.13 -12.32 -2.23
C LYS A 151 22.16 -11.40 -3.46
N GLY A 152 22.20 -10.06 -3.26
CA GLY A 152 22.13 -9.08 -4.34
C GLY A 152 20.74 -8.93 -4.97
N LEU A 153 19.69 -9.48 -4.34
CA LEU A 153 18.33 -9.27 -4.80
C LEU A 153 17.88 -7.83 -4.52
N TRP A 154 16.96 -7.32 -5.35
CA TRP A 154 16.37 -5.98 -5.23
C TRP A 154 17.39 -4.81 -5.31
N ALA A 155 18.62 -5.08 -5.79
CA ALA A 155 19.62 -4.05 -5.96
C ALA A 155 19.12 -2.92 -6.87
N GLY A 156 19.33 -1.67 -6.43
CA GLY A 156 18.88 -0.48 -7.18
C GLY A 156 17.37 -0.28 -7.18
N THR A 157 16.65 -0.80 -6.18
CA THR A 157 15.21 -0.61 -5.99
C THR A 157 14.87 -0.04 -4.62
N TYR A 158 13.65 0.47 -4.49
CA TYR A 158 13.12 1.00 -3.24
C TYR A 158 12.92 -0.09 -2.18
N ALA A 159 12.66 -1.34 -2.60
CA ALA A 159 12.54 -2.50 -1.71
C ALA A 159 13.75 -2.74 -0.80
N LEU A 160 14.97 -2.29 -1.17
CA LEU A 160 16.15 -2.42 -0.30
C LEU A 160 16.33 -1.28 0.70
N SER A 161 15.53 -0.22 0.67
CA SER A 161 15.67 0.92 1.60
C SER A 161 15.44 0.52 3.05
N ASN A 162 14.42 -0.29 3.31
CA ASN A 162 14.10 -0.87 4.62
C ASN A 162 13.18 -2.09 4.44
N LYS A 163 12.90 -2.82 5.52
CA LYS A 163 12.07 -4.02 5.49
C LYS A 163 10.58 -3.72 5.24
N GLU A 164 10.12 -2.54 5.62
CA GLU A 164 8.76 -2.07 5.41
C GLU A 164 8.47 -1.90 3.91
N GLU A 165 9.38 -1.24 3.20
CA GLU A 165 9.30 -1.08 1.75
C GLU A 165 9.50 -2.42 1.01
N TYR A 166 10.41 -3.26 1.51
CA TYR A 166 10.58 -4.61 0.98
C TYR A 166 9.27 -5.39 1.02
N PHE A 167 8.55 -5.32 2.15
CA PHE A 167 7.25 -5.99 2.27
C PHE A 167 6.24 -5.42 1.28
N ALA A 168 6.07 -4.09 1.22
CA ALA A 168 5.06 -3.42 0.39
C ALA A 168 5.31 -3.63 -1.12
N GLU A 169 6.54 -3.48 -1.60
CA GLU A 169 6.94 -3.74 -2.99
C GLU A 169 6.72 -5.20 -3.39
N CYS A 170 7.05 -6.14 -2.49
CA CYS A 170 6.80 -7.55 -2.74
C CYS A 170 5.29 -7.89 -2.73
N VAL A 171 4.48 -7.22 -1.90
CA VAL A 171 3.01 -7.36 -1.91
C VAL A 171 2.42 -6.87 -3.22
N GLN A 172 2.85 -5.71 -3.74
CA GLN A 172 2.43 -5.26 -5.08
C GLN A 172 2.77 -6.29 -6.16
N SER A 173 3.99 -6.83 -6.13
CA SER A 173 4.42 -7.88 -7.08
C SER A 173 3.60 -9.17 -6.92
N PHE A 174 3.26 -9.54 -5.68
CA PHE A 174 2.44 -10.71 -5.37
C PHE A 174 1.02 -10.59 -5.93
N PHE A 175 0.43 -9.39 -5.93
CA PHE A 175 -0.88 -9.11 -6.51
C PHE A 175 -0.83 -8.71 -8.00
N ASN A 176 0.31 -8.84 -8.67
CA ASN A 176 0.54 -8.51 -10.08
C ASN A 176 0.36 -7.03 -10.43
N CYS A 177 0.56 -6.13 -9.48
CA CYS A 177 0.27 -4.71 -9.61
C CYS A 177 1.45 -3.78 -9.29
N ASN A 178 2.68 -4.28 -9.41
CA ASN A 178 3.87 -3.44 -9.30
C ASN A 178 4.33 -2.96 -10.68
N ARG A 179 4.96 -1.78 -10.73
CA ARG A 179 5.50 -1.19 -11.95
C ARG A 179 6.72 -1.96 -12.46
N TYR A 180 6.79 -2.13 -13.77
CA TYR A 180 7.95 -2.73 -14.43
C TYR A 180 9.02 -1.69 -14.72
N ALA A 181 10.29 -2.04 -14.46
CA ALA A 181 11.45 -1.30 -14.93
C ALA A 181 12.59 -2.27 -15.28
N ASP A 182 13.24 -2.04 -16.40
CA ASP A 182 14.45 -2.76 -16.83
C ASP A 182 15.33 -1.83 -17.66
N PRO A 183 16.54 -1.47 -17.16
CA PRO A 183 17.12 -1.83 -15.88
C PRO A 183 16.40 -1.22 -14.67
N ALA A 184 16.79 -1.63 -13.45
CA ALA A 184 16.30 -1.03 -12.21
C ALA A 184 16.51 0.48 -12.22
N ASN A 185 15.49 1.25 -11.78
CA ASN A 185 15.43 2.71 -11.93
C ASN A 185 15.55 3.49 -10.61
N GLY A 186 15.96 2.81 -9.54
CA GLY A 186 16.05 3.39 -8.19
C GLY A 186 14.81 3.12 -7.32
N ILE A 187 13.67 2.74 -7.95
CA ILE A 187 12.43 2.41 -7.27
C ILE A 187 12.02 0.98 -7.64
N HIS A 188 11.81 0.70 -8.92
CA HIS A 188 11.34 -0.57 -9.44
C HIS A 188 12.41 -1.32 -10.23
N ASN A 189 12.15 -2.61 -10.46
CA ASN A 189 12.88 -3.47 -11.38
C ASN A 189 11.91 -4.31 -12.23
N SER A 190 12.40 -5.38 -12.84
CA SER A 190 11.57 -6.27 -13.66
C SER A 190 10.69 -7.23 -12.85
N MET A 191 10.78 -7.23 -11.51
CA MET A 191 10.07 -8.18 -10.61
C MET A 191 8.64 -7.71 -10.26
N ASN A 192 7.86 -7.33 -11.24
CA ASN A 192 6.57 -6.66 -11.09
C ASN A 192 5.36 -7.61 -11.02
N ARG A 193 5.55 -8.93 -11.12
CA ARG A 193 4.48 -9.92 -11.17
C ARG A 193 4.79 -11.11 -10.25
N ARG A 194 3.75 -11.78 -9.73
CA ARG A 194 3.84 -12.93 -8.81
C ARG A 194 4.74 -14.04 -9.32
N VAL A 195 4.61 -14.39 -10.59
CA VAL A 195 5.43 -15.46 -11.21
C VAL A 195 6.91 -15.13 -11.18
N LYS A 196 7.25 -13.85 -11.37
CA LYS A 196 8.64 -13.37 -11.30
C LYS A 196 9.13 -13.31 -9.87
N LEU A 197 8.35 -12.77 -8.95
CA LEU A 197 8.64 -12.75 -7.52
C LEU A 197 8.93 -14.16 -7.00
N LYS A 198 8.08 -15.14 -7.34
CA LYS A 198 8.25 -16.54 -6.94
C LYS A 198 9.58 -17.14 -7.39
N ALA A 199 10.04 -16.79 -8.59
CA ALA A 199 11.31 -17.30 -9.13
C ALA A 199 12.52 -16.55 -8.57
N TYR A 200 12.39 -15.24 -8.33
CA TYR A 200 13.44 -14.34 -7.94
C TYR A 200 13.71 -14.33 -6.42
N ASP A 201 12.64 -14.28 -5.63
CA ASP A 201 12.68 -14.25 -4.18
C ASP A 201 11.67 -15.24 -3.59
N PRO A 202 11.98 -16.54 -3.66
CA PRO A 202 11.06 -17.60 -3.25
C PRO A 202 10.78 -17.62 -1.75
N GLU A 203 11.68 -17.09 -0.93
CA GLU A 203 11.52 -17.02 0.52
C GLU A 203 10.47 -15.96 0.89
N MET A 204 10.56 -14.77 0.30
CA MET A 204 9.55 -13.74 0.48
C MET A 204 8.20 -14.13 -0.12
N TYR A 205 8.18 -14.73 -1.31
CA TYR A 205 6.96 -15.28 -1.88
C TYR A 205 6.27 -16.27 -0.93
N LYS A 206 7.04 -17.17 -0.28
CA LYS A 206 6.51 -18.12 0.70
C LYS A 206 5.92 -17.42 1.92
N LEU A 207 6.60 -16.41 2.44
CA LEU A 207 6.08 -15.59 3.55
C LEU A 207 4.74 -14.95 3.17
N LEU A 208 4.65 -14.29 2.01
CA LEU A 208 3.41 -13.63 1.57
C LEU A 208 2.25 -14.62 1.41
N LYS A 209 2.52 -15.85 1.02
CA LYS A 209 1.50 -16.91 0.97
C LYS A 209 0.94 -17.30 2.33
N GLU A 210 1.55 -16.98 3.43
CA GLU A 210 0.97 -17.20 4.77
C GLU A 210 -0.20 -16.21 5.02
N TYR A 211 -0.12 -15.00 4.45
CA TYR A 211 -1.02 -13.89 4.72
C TYR A 211 -2.04 -13.61 3.61
N PHE A 212 -1.72 -13.93 2.36
CA PHE A 212 -2.54 -13.59 1.21
C PHE A 212 -2.92 -14.80 0.36
N TYR A 213 -4.11 -14.75 -0.26
CA TYR A 213 -4.46 -15.67 -1.35
C TYR A 213 -3.81 -15.23 -2.66
N GLU A 214 -3.50 -16.18 -3.53
CA GLU A 214 -2.97 -15.93 -4.89
C GLU A 214 -4.09 -15.50 -5.84
N ILE A 215 -4.73 -14.37 -5.55
CA ILE A 215 -5.75 -13.74 -6.39
C ILE A 215 -5.14 -12.62 -7.22
N GLU A 216 -5.79 -12.25 -8.30
CA GLU A 216 -5.45 -11.05 -9.05
C GLU A 216 -6.36 -9.92 -8.60
N ILE A 217 -5.75 -8.76 -8.36
CA ILE A 217 -6.48 -7.52 -8.15
C ILE A 217 -6.40 -6.78 -9.49
N PRO A 218 -7.53 -6.58 -10.19
CA PRO A 218 -7.50 -5.92 -11.50
C PRO A 218 -6.89 -4.52 -11.41
N ILE A 219 -5.85 -4.30 -12.21
CA ILE A 219 -5.32 -2.94 -12.47
C ILE A 219 -5.99 -2.48 -13.77
N ASN A 220 -6.57 -1.29 -13.77
CA ASN A 220 -7.30 -0.77 -14.93
C ASN A 220 -6.37 -0.28 -16.05
N ASN A 221 -5.13 -0.79 -16.16
CA ASN A 221 -4.12 -0.26 -17.08
C ASN A 221 -3.35 -1.37 -17.81
N GLU A 222 -4.07 -2.25 -18.51
CA GLU A 222 -3.50 -2.99 -19.64
C GLU A 222 -4.29 -2.66 -20.91
#